data_1391268f96f768a30d695bb7ca165aa3
#
_entry.id   1391268f96f768a30d695bb7ca165aa3
#
_cell.length_a   1.000
_cell.length_b   1.000
_cell.length_c   1.000
_cell.angle_alpha   90.00
_cell.angle_beta   90.00
_cell.angle_gamma   90.00
#
_symmetry.space_group_name_H-M   'P 1'
#
loop_
_entity.id
_entity.type
_entity.pdbx_description
1 polymer ?
#
loop_
_entity_poly.entity_id
_entity_poly.type
_entity_poly.pdbx_seq_one_letter_code
_entity_poly.pdbx_strand_id
1 'polypeptide(L)'
;MNENKTSCAPADNQQTLWDRIDWTKAELAVRKLQARIVKAQKEGRYNKVKALQWTLTHSFYAKALAVKRVTSNGGGNTPGVDMETWEKPEAKTQAISELKRRGYQPKPLRRVHIKKSNGKLRPLGIPTMKDRAMQALYLMALEPVSETTADSRSYGFRKERRCMDAVMQCHNILRKGYSPEWILEGDIKGCFDHISHEWLLANIPMDKAILRKWLKCGYIFNKQMFPTEEGTPQGGIISPTLANMTLDGLQKVLAEKYKRVRIKGKLYSPMVNLVRYADDFIITCENRETLEKEIKPLVADFMSERGLTLSEEKTMITNIHDGFDFLGFNIRKFGNEILTKPTKKAEKRFMENIRKVTKGHKGCKQESLIRMLNAKIRGWGAYYQHGATRDSFHRIDHQIFLALWQWAKRRHSKKGERWIKDRYWHNIRGNSWTFAAKFKKSNGKEDQLTLLKLASSFPFLQYTQIKGDMNPFDADCRLYFNKRMKSKMLVTLKGRKSLLYLWEKQGRKCPICGEPIDTHKAWNVMPTVQDGRKCNLLVHDECFKLSRKKQWKQEVG
;
A
#
# COMPACT_ATOMS: atom_id res chain seq x y z
N MET A 1 42.30 6.54 58.84
CA MET A 1 42.61 6.28 57.44
C MET A 1 41.77 5.13 56.96
N ASN A 2 40.63 5.39 56.38
CA ASN A 2 39.79 4.35 55.76
C ASN A 2 39.45 4.84 54.38
N GLU A 3 40.08 4.23 53.39
CA GLU A 3 39.80 4.43 51.98
C GLU A 3 38.50 3.70 51.59
N ASN A 4 37.46 4.47 51.33
CA ASN A 4 36.25 3.98 50.66
C ASN A 4 36.54 3.70 49.20
N LYS A 5 36.75 2.46 48.84
CA LYS A 5 36.68 1.98 47.44
C LYS A 5 35.24 1.98 47.00
N THR A 6 34.83 3.01 46.23
CA THR A 6 33.61 3.02 45.45
C THR A 6 33.76 1.99 44.34
N SER A 7 33.11 0.84 44.47
CA SER A 7 32.90 -0.14 43.42
C SER A 7 32.00 0.47 42.33
N CYS A 8 32.56 0.77 41.16
CA CYS A 8 31.79 0.97 39.96
C CYS A 8 31.16 -0.35 39.53
N ALA A 9 29.90 -0.56 39.91
CA ALA A 9 29.10 -1.59 39.33
C ALA A 9 28.89 -1.27 37.83
N PRO A 10 29.01 -2.26 36.91
CA PRO A 10 28.72 -2.02 35.50
C PRO A 10 27.26 -1.57 35.37
N ALA A 11 27.02 -0.54 34.55
CA ALA A 11 25.69 -0.03 34.29
C ALA A 11 24.82 -1.21 33.79
N ASP A 12 23.92 -1.62 34.66
CA ASP A 12 22.92 -2.64 34.36
C ASP A 12 22.16 -2.20 33.12
N ASN A 13 22.11 -3.04 32.10
CA ASN A 13 21.38 -2.84 30.87
C ASN A 13 19.89 -2.83 31.24
N GLN A 14 19.37 -1.71 31.77
CA GLN A 14 17.98 -1.56 32.17
C GLN A 14 17.13 -1.63 30.91
N GLN A 15 16.60 -2.81 30.62
CA GLN A 15 15.62 -3.01 29.58
C GLN A 15 14.44 -2.07 29.81
N THR A 16 14.19 -1.22 28.82
CA THR A 16 13.08 -0.26 28.88
C THR A 16 11.73 -0.98 28.84
N LEU A 17 10.67 -0.30 29.28
CA LEU A 17 9.30 -0.82 29.15
C LEU A 17 8.99 -1.19 27.69
N TRP A 18 9.52 -0.43 26.72
CA TRP A 18 9.36 -0.71 25.27
C TRP A 18 9.87 -2.09 24.87
N ASP A 19 11.02 -2.49 25.40
CA ASP A 19 11.67 -3.77 25.06
C ASP A 19 10.95 -4.97 25.70
N ARG A 20 10.22 -4.74 26.79
CA ARG A 20 9.44 -5.78 27.51
C ARG A 20 8.03 -5.98 26.97
N ILE A 21 7.56 -5.17 25.97
CA ILE A 21 6.22 -5.31 25.44
C ILE A 21 6.07 -6.60 24.64
N ASP A 22 5.15 -7.46 25.04
CA ASP A 22 4.68 -8.59 24.23
C ASP A 22 3.76 -8.07 23.10
N TRP A 23 4.35 -7.87 21.95
CA TRP A 23 3.65 -7.37 20.77
C TRP A 23 2.56 -8.32 20.26
N THR A 24 2.70 -9.62 20.47
CA THR A 24 1.67 -10.62 20.09
C THR A 24 0.44 -10.46 20.97
N LYS A 25 0.64 -10.32 22.26
CA LYS A 25 -0.43 -10.05 23.23
C LYS A 25 -1.11 -8.71 22.95
N ALA A 26 -0.33 -7.68 22.62
CA ALA A 26 -0.85 -6.35 22.27
C ALA A 26 -1.74 -6.41 21.02
N GLU A 27 -1.29 -7.05 19.95
CA GLU A 27 -2.06 -7.22 18.70
C GLU A 27 -3.35 -8.02 18.93
N LEU A 28 -3.29 -9.08 19.74
CA LEU A 28 -4.47 -9.90 20.08
C LEU A 28 -5.50 -9.12 20.89
N ALA A 29 -5.05 -8.35 21.89
CA ALA A 29 -5.94 -7.53 22.72
C ALA A 29 -6.70 -6.49 21.89
N VAL A 30 -5.98 -5.75 21.02
CA VAL A 30 -6.60 -4.75 20.14
C VAL A 30 -7.54 -5.43 19.13
N ARG A 31 -7.13 -6.55 18.52
CA ARG A 31 -7.98 -7.30 17.58
C ARG A 31 -9.28 -7.79 18.21
N LYS A 32 -9.25 -8.23 19.48
CA LYS A 32 -10.48 -8.62 20.21
C LYS A 32 -11.45 -7.43 20.36
N LEU A 33 -10.94 -6.24 20.69
CA LEU A 33 -11.77 -5.03 20.78
C LEU A 33 -12.33 -4.63 19.42
N GLN A 34 -11.53 -4.69 18.36
CA GLN A 34 -11.94 -4.38 16.99
C GLN A 34 -13.06 -5.32 16.51
N ALA A 35 -12.96 -6.62 16.78
CA ALA A 35 -14.03 -7.58 16.45
C ALA A 35 -15.33 -7.29 17.21
N ARG A 36 -15.24 -6.88 18.48
CA ARG A 36 -16.42 -6.46 19.26
C ARG A 36 -17.05 -5.18 18.72
N ILE A 37 -16.25 -4.23 18.21
CA ILE A 37 -16.74 -3.01 17.55
C ILE A 37 -17.52 -3.40 16.29
N VAL A 38 -16.98 -4.29 15.43
CA VAL A 38 -17.66 -4.78 14.22
C VAL A 38 -19.00 -5.41 14.58
N LYS A 39 -19.01 -6.30 15.57
CA LYS A 39 -20.25 -6.95 16.02
C LYS A 39 -21.29 -5.93 16.50
N ALA A 40 -20.90 -4.99 17.36
CA ALA A 40 -21.79 -3.94 17.86
C ALA A 40 -22.30 -3.03 16.73
N GLN A 41 -21.45 -2.70 15.73
CA GLN A 41 -21.84 -1.91 14.57
C GLN A 41 -22.86 -2.62 13.68
N LYS A 42 -22.67 -3.93 13.42
CA LYS A 42 -23.63 -4.76 12.67
C LYS A 42 -25.00 -4.89 13.37
N GLU A 43 -25.00 -4.93 14.70
CA GLU A 43 -26.20 -4.99 15.54
C GLU A 43 -26.87 -3.63 15.75
N GLY A 44 -26.36 -2.53 15.17
CA GLY A 44 -26.90 -1.18 15.35
C GLY A 44 -26.70 -0.61 16.78
N ARG A 45 -25.87 -1.22 17.61
CA ARG A 45 -25.63 -0.82 19.01
C ARG A 45 -24.60 0.30 19.10
N TYR A 46 -24.94 1.48 18.61
CA TYR A 46 -23.98 2.61 18.46
C TYR A 46 -23.41 3.10 19.80
N ASN A 47 -24.16 3.07 20.91
CA ASN A 47 -23.63 3.42 22.23
C ASN A 47 -22.53 2.43 22.66
N LYS A 48 -22.70 1.14 22.37
CA LYS A 48 -21.68 0.12 22.62
C LYS A 48 -20.45 0.31 21.74
N VAL A 49 -20.63 0.73 20.48
CA VAL A 49 -19.51 1.11 19.60
C VAL A 49 -18.69 2.24 20.22
N LYS A 50 -19.33 3.33 20.67
CA LYS A 50 -18.68 4.46 21.35
C LYS A 50 -17.90 4.02 22.60
N ALA A 51 -18.52 3.19 23.45
CA ALA A 51 -17.85 2.66 24.66
C ALA A 51 -16.62 1.79 24.32
N LEU A 52 -16.72 0.94 23.30
CA LEU A 52 -15.60 0.09 22.86
C LEU A 52 -14.48 0.91 22.20
N GLN A 53 -14.82 1.95 21.44
CA GLN A 53 -13.85 2.88 20.89
C GLN A 53 -13.11 3.62 22.00
N TRP A 54 -13.84 4.06 23.05
CA TRP A 54 -13.24 4.66 24.23
C TRP A 54 -12.29 3.70 24.95
N THR A 55 -12.72 2.46 25.22
CA THR A 55 -11.89 1.41 25.82
C THR A 55 -10.60 1.17 25.02
N LEU A 56 -10.72 1.09 23.68
CA LEU A 56 -9.58 0.84 22.80
C LEU A 56 -8.59 2.01 22.87
N THR A 57 -9.05 3.26 22.77
CA THR A 57 -8.18 4.45 22.78
C THR A 57 -7.54 4.71 24.13
N HIS A 58 -8.04 4.13 25.23
CA HIS A 58 -7.44 4.19 26.56
C HIS A 58 -6.54 2.99 26.88
N SER A 59 -6.57 1.92 26.06
CA SER A 59 -5.79 0.71 26.25
C SER A 59 -4.28 0.97 26.08
N PHE A 60 -3.48 0.51 27.05
CA PHE A 60 -2.01 0.54 26.96
C PHE A 60 -1.51 -0.13 25.67
N TYR A 61 -2.03 -1.31 25.33
CA TYR A 61 -1.61 -2.04 24.12
C TYR A 61 -1.92 -1.28 22.82
N ALA A 62 -3.06 -0.60 22.74
CA ALA A 62 -3.39 0.20 21.57
C ALA A 62 -2.48 1.41 21.44
N LYS A 63 -2.14 2.09 22.54
CA LYS A 63 -1.17 3.20 22.57
C LYS A 63 0.22 2.71 22.14
N ALA A 64 0.69 1.59 22.67
CA ALA A 64 1.97 0.99 22.27
C ALA A 64 2.01 0.65 20.77
N LEU A 65 0.95 0.04 20.21
CA LEU A 65 0.84 -0.24 18.78
C LEU A 65 0.78 1.03 17.93
N ALA A 66 0.15 2.10 18.42
CA ALA A 66 0.14 3.39 17.74
C ALA A 66 1.55 3.99 17.65
N VAL A 67 2.32 3.96 18.72
CA VAL A 67 3.73 4.39 18.74
C VAL A 67 4.57 3.51 17.82
N LYS A 68 4.43 2.18 17.90
CA LYS A 68 5.12 1.23 17.00
C LYS A 68 4.84 1.55 15.53
N ARG A 69 3.58 1.79 15.17
CA ARG A 69 3.16 2.09 13.80
C ARG A 69 3.86 3.31 13.23
N VAL A 70 4.00 4.39 14.01
CA VAL A 70 4.58 5.65 13.51
C VAL A 70 6.10 5.66 13.50
N THR A 71 6.75 4.84 14.33
CA THR A 71 8.20 4.73 14.40
C THR A 71 8.80 3.68 13.47
N SER A 72 8.00 2.67 13.04
CA SER A 72 8.50 1.57 12.19
C SER A 72 8.25 1.77 10.69
N ASN A 73 7.62 2.85 10.26
CA ASN A 73 7.38 3.15 8.85
C ASN A 73 8.44 4.11 8.27
N GLY A 74 8.53 4.22 6.93
CA GLY A 74 9.49 5.10 6.25
C GLY A 74 9.35 6.59 6.59
N GLY A 75 8.23 7.02 7.17
CA GLY A 75 8.00 8.38 7.66
C GLY A 75 8.46 8.61 9.12
N GLY A 76 8.91 7.56 9.82
CA GLY A 76 9.33 7.63 11.22
C GLY A 76 10.46 8.63 11.48
N ASN A 77 11.33 8.85 10.49
CA ASN A 77 12.46 9.77 10.56
C ASN A 77 12.13 11.16 9.98
N THR A 78 10.86 11.45 9.67
CA THR A 78 10.45 12.75 9.14
C THR A 78 9.74 13.53 10.24
N PRO A 79 10.35 14.59 10.83
CA PRO A 79 9.75 15.33 11.93
C PRO A 79 8.61 16.25 11.46
N GLY A 80 7.73 16.63 12.40
CA GLY A 80 6.73 17.66 12.22
C GLY A 80 7.32 19.07 12.34
N VAL A 81 6.50 20.03 12.82
CA VAL A 81 6.94 21.42 13.08
C VAL A 81 7.86 21.52 14.30
N ASP A 82 7.78 20.55 15.20
CA ASP A 82 8.59 20.47 16.43
C ASP A 82 9.97 19.89 16.23
N MET A 83 10.26 19.38 15.02
CA MET A 83 11.52 18.73 14.66
C MET A 83 11.87 17.50 15.50
N GLU A 84 10.88 16.91 16.20
CA GLU A 84 11.06 15.74 17.06
C GLU A 84 10.88 14.42 16.30
N THR A 85 11.70 13.41 16.65
CA THR A 85 11.58 12.01 16.23
C THR A 85 11.75 11.08 17.43
N TRP A 86 11.18 9.86 17.35
CA TRP A 86 11.23 8.88 18.43
C TRP A 86 12.10 7.67 18.04
N GLU A 87 13.41 7.84 18.10
CA GLU A 87 14.36 6.78 17.74
C GLU A 87 14.65 5.84 18.91
N LYS A 88 14.90 6.43 20.10
CA LYS A 88 15.30 5.69 21.31
C LYS A 88 14.12 4.97 21.98
N PRO A 89 14.34 3.80 22.62
CA PRO A 89 13.30 3.07 23.36
C PRO A 89 12.65 3.90 24.49
N GLU A 90 13.42 4.75 25.17
CA GLU A 90 12.95 5.63 26.26
C GLU A 90 11.91 6.63 25.74
N ALA A 91 12.22 7.29 24.62
CA ALA A 91 11.31 8.24 23.98
C ALA A 91 10.00 7.55 23.52
N LYS A 92 10.07 6.31 23.04
CA LYS A 92 8.89 5.51 22.69
C LYS A 92 8.07 5.14 23.93
N THR A 93 8.72 4.79 25.01
CA THR A 93 8.06 4.50 26.30
C THR A 93 7.34 5.74 26.84
N GLN A 94 7.99 6.88 26.86
CA GLN A 94 7.41 8.15 27.27
C GLN A 94 6.22 8.52 26.38
N ALA A 95 6.35 8.39 25.07
CA ALA A 95 5.28 8.66 24.11
C ALA A 95 4.00 7.86 24.41
N ILE A 96 4.10 6.57 24.82
CA ILE A 96 2.92 5.77 25.20
C ILE A 96 2.15 6.43 26.35
N SER A 97 2.84 6.94 27.36
CA SER A 97 2.22 7.60 28.53
C SER A 97 1.58 8.95 28.18
N GLU A 98 2.13 9.64 27.18
CA GLU A 98 1.66 10.96 26.72
C GLU A 98 0.45 10.89 25.78
N LEU A 99 0.10 9.73 25.23
CA LEU A 99 -1.10 9.58 24.40
C LEU A 99 -2.36 9.61 25.28
N LYS A 100 -2.75 10.80 25.72
CA LYS A 100 -3.93 11.06 26.56
C LYS A 100 -4.89 11.99 25.82
N ARG A 101 -6.21 11.73 25.95
CA ARG A 101 -7.26 12.59 25.41
C ARG A 101 -7.33 13.94 26.12
N ARG A 102 -7.28 13.91 27.47
CA ARG A 102 -7.36 15.12 28.30
C ARG A 102 -6.09 15.94 28.10
N GLY A 103 -6.25 17.24 27.87
CA GLY A 103 -5.13 18.17 27.65
C GLY A 103 -4.46 18.05 26.27
N TYR A 104 -4.90 17.13 25.39
CA TYR A 104 -4.32 17.02 24.06
C TYR A 104 -4.69 18.21 23.18
N GLN A 105 -3.66 18.84 22.60
CA GLN A 105 -3.76 19.86 21.56
C GLN A 105 -2.79 19.47 20.42
N PRO A 106 -3.26 19.31 19.19
CA PRO A 106 -2.38 19.07 18.04
C PRO A 106 -1.59 20.33 17.72
N LYS A 107 -0.35 20.15 17.28
CA LYS A 107 0.44 21.23 16.72
C LYS A 107 0.05 21.46 15.25
N PRO A 108 0.28 22.66 14.67
CA PRO A 108 0.08 22.90 13.26
C PRO A 108 0.88 21.94 12.38
N LEU A 109 0.39 21.66 11.19
CA LEU A 109 1.06 20.79 10.23
C LEU A 109 2.27 21.49 9.60
N ARG A 110 3.37 20.80 9.41
CA ARG A 110 4.48 21.30 8.59
C ARG A 110 4.15 21.10 7.12
N ARG A 111 3.91 22.20 6.39
CA ARG A 111 3.58 22.17 4.96
C ARG A 111 4.83 21.99 4.11
N VAL A 112 4.81 20.98 3.23
CA VAL A 112 5.83 20.76 2.20
C VAL A 112 5.18 20.52 0.85
N HIS A 113 5.87 20.88 -0.23
CA HIS A 113 5.34 20.69 -1.59
C HIS A 113 6.14 19.62 -2.33
N ILE A 114 5.43 18.64 -2.89
CA ILE A 114 6.02 17.57 -3.70
C ILE A 114 5.60 17.76 -5.16
N LYS A 115 6.56 17.68 -6.09
CA LYS A 115 6.29 17.75 -7.53
C LYS A 115 5.51 16.53 -8.00
N LYS A 116 4.35 16.75 -8.61
CA LYS A 116 3.59 15.73 -9.34
C LYS A 116 4.28 15.41 -10.67
N SER A 117 3.89 14.28 -11.28
CA SER A 117 4.41 13.88 -12.60
C SER A 117 4.08 14.87 -13.74
N ASN A 118 3.05 15.69 -13.58
CA ASN A 118 2.64 16.75 -14.51
C ASN A 118 3.28 18.12 -14.22
N GLY A 119 4.29 18.17 -13.32
CA GLY A 119 4.96 19.41 -12.93
C GLY A 119 4.25 20.25 -11.87
N LYS A 120 2.95 20.06 -11.64
CA LYS A 120 2.20 20.75 -10.58
C LYS A 120 2.68 20.32 -9.20
N LEU A 121 2.59 21.20 -8.21
CA LEU A 121 2.93 20.91 -6.83
C LEU A 121 1.77 20.25 -6.09
N ARG A 122 2.08 19.30 -5.22
CA ARG A 122 1.15 18.68 -4.28
C ARG A 122 1.51 19.15 -2.88
N PRO A 123 0.62 19.85 -2.17
CA PRO A 123 0.87 20.20 -0.79
C PRO A 123 0.70 18.95 0.10
N LEU A 124 1.65 18.74 1.01
CA LEU A 124 1.56 17.75 2.08
C LEU A 124 1.62 18.45 3.42
N GLY A 125 0.73 18.07 4.34
CA GLY A 125 0.78 18.49 5.74
C GLY A 125 1.37 17.38 6.60
N ILE A 126 2.54 17.61 7.20
CA ILE A 126 3.23 16.63 8.04
C ILE A 126 2.90 16.92 9.51
N PRO A 127 2.11 16.05 10.20
CA PRO A 127 1.84 16.20 11.63
C PRO A 127 3.08 15.84 12.47
N THR A 128 3.12 16.26 13.73
CA THR A 128 4.15 15.84 14.69
C THR A 128 4.07 14.34 14.97
N MET A 129 5.12 13.76 15.56
CA MET A 129 5.11 12.34 15.93
C MET A 129 3.97 12.00 16.89
N LYS A 130 3.70 12.89 17.86
CA LYS A 130 2.60 12.77 18.81
C LYS A 130 1.24 12.79 18.11
N ASP A 131 1.03 13.72 17.19
CA ASP A 131 -0.23 13.82 16.44
C ASP A 131 -0.45 12.61 15.52
N ARG A 132 0.61 12.12 14.86
CA ARG A 132 0.53 10.87 14.09
C ARG A 132 0.18 9.67 14.97
N ALA A 133 0.77 9.56 16.16
CA ALA A 133 0.46 8.47 17.08
C ALA A 133 -0.98 8.56 17.62
N MET A 134 -1.46 9.77 17.93
CA MET A 134 -2.86 10.00 18.30
C MET A 134 -3.81 9.63 17.14
N GLN A 135 -3.51 10.07 15.91
CA GLN A 135 -4.29 9.65 14.73
C GLN A 135 -4.27 8.14 14.53
N ALA A 136 -3.12 7.48 14.69
CA ALA A 136 -3.00 6.03 14.58
C ALA A 136 -3.82 5.29 15.65
N LEU A 137 -3.85 5.82 16.89
CA LEU A 137 -4.62 5.28 17.99
C LEU A 137 -6.13 5.34 17.73
N TYR A 138 -6.64 6.51 17.34
CA TYR A 138 -8.06 6.68 17.02
C TYR A 138 -8.47 5.95 15.73
N LEU A 139 -7.56 5.85 14.76
CA LEU A 139 -7.79 5.07 13.54
C LEU A 139 -8.02 3.59 13.85
N MET A 140 -7.29 2.98 14.80
CA MET A 140 -7.54 1.59 15.20
C MET A 140 -8.95 1.37 15.75
N ALA A 141 -9.57 2.40 16.32
CA ALA A 141 -10.94 2.35 16.81
C ALA A 141 -11.98 2.68 15.71
N LEU A 142 -11.62 3.48 14.71
CA LEU A 142 -12.51 3.91 13.62
C LEU A 142 -12.53 2.90 12.45
N GLU A 143 -11.38 2.31 12.07
CA GLU A 143 -11.28 1.38 10.94
C GLU A 143 -12.33 0.22 10.99
N PRO A 144 -12.61 -0.42 12.15
CA PRO A 144 -13.63 -1.46 12.21
C PRO A 144 -15.04 -0.97 11.82
N VAL A 145 -15.38 0.27 12.19
CA VAL A 145 -16.66 0.89 11.81
C VAL A 145 -16.68 1.21 10.32
N SER A 146 -15.64 1.93 9.85
CA SER A 146 -15.46 2.28 8.44
C SER A 146 -15.55 1.05 7.53
N GLU A 147 -14.88 -0.05 7.89
CA GLU A 147 -14.87 -1.28 7.09
C GLU A 147 -16.22 -2.01 7.11
N THR A 148 -17.02 -1.83 8.17
CA THR A 148 -18.36 -2.43 8.28
C THR A 148 -19.40 -1.67 7.44
N THR A 149 -19.24 -0.36 7.29
CA THR A 149 -20.19 0.52 6.57
C THR A 149 -19.76 0.84 5.14
N ALA A 150 -18.54 0.48 4.76
CA ALA A 150 -17.97 0.82 3.47
C ALA A 150 -18.69 0.16 2.30
N ASP A 151 -18.74 0.85 1.18
CA ASP A 151 -19.17 0.32 -0.10
C ASP A 151 -18.37 -0.94 -0.48
N SER A 152 -19.05 -2.02 -0.86
CA SER A 152 -18.43 -3.32 -1.12
C SER A 152 -17.45 -3.30 -2.30
N ARG A 153 -17.63 -2.36 -3.25
CA ARG A 153 -16.80 -2.15 -4.44
C ARG A 153 -15.87 -0.94 -4.33
N SER A 154 -15.59 -0.50 -3.10
CA SER A 154 -14.56 0.48 -2.77
C SER A 154 -13.29 -0.23 -2.30
N TYR A 155 -12.12 0.12 -2.84
CA TYR A 155 -10.87 -0.64 -2.63
C TYR A 155 -9.71 0.20 -2.10
N GLY A 156 -9.62 1.49 -2.44
CA GLY A 156 -8.51 2.35 -2.04
C GLY A 156 -8.40 2.53 -0.52
N PHE A 157 -7.18 2.55 0.01
CA PHE A 157 -6.84 2.76 1.42
C PHE A 157 -7.48 1.80 2.44
N ARG A 158 -8.11 0.72 1.99
CA ARG A 158 -8.76 -0.28 2.84
C ARG A 158 -7.85 -1.49 3.06
N LYS A 159 -7.90 -2.07 4.27
CA LYS A 159 -7.11 -3.27 4.61
C LYS A 159 -7.46 -4.45 3.71
N GLU A 160 -6.45 -5.24 3.37
CA GLU A 160 -6.52 -6.44 2.52
C GLU A 160 -6.99 -6.20 1.08
N ARG A 161 -7.28 -4.96 0.68
CA ARG A 161 -7.66 -4.58 -0.68
C ARG A 161 -6.49 -3.95 -1.43
N ARG A 162 -6.41 -4.21 -2.74
CA ARG A 162 -5.34 -3.75 -3.63
C ARG A 162 -5.94 -3.13 -4.89
N CYS A 163 -5.13 -2.34 -5.62
CA CYS A 163 -5.51 -1.81 -6.93
C CYS A 163 -6.04 -2.91 -7.87
N MET A 164 -5.40 -4.09 -7.85
CA MET A 164 -5.80 -5.20 -8.70
C MET A 164 -7.21 -5.74 -8.39
N ASP A 165 -7.68 -5.63 -7.13
CA ASP A 165 -9.06 -5.99 -6.80
C ASP A 165 -10.07 -5.08 -7.52
N ALA A 166 -9.78 -3.77 -7.64
CA ALA A 166 -10.62 -2.82 -8.38
C ALA A 166 -10.58 -3.09 -9.90
N VAL A 167 -9.40 -3.31 -10.46
CA VAL A 167 -9.21 -3.64 -11.88
C VAL A 167 -9.94 -4.94 -12.24
N MET A 168 -9.81 -5.98 -11.42
CA MET A 168 -10.53 -7.24 -11.62
C MET A 168 -12.04 -7.09 -11.47
N GLN A 169 -12.50 -6.17 -10.61
CA GLN A 169 -13.92 -5.86 -10.51
C GLN A 169 -14.44 -5.25 -11.82
N CYS A 170 -13.71 -4.30 -12.41
CA CYS A 170 -14.05 -3.76 -13.73
C CYS A 170 -14.10 -4.87 -14.79
N HIS A 171 -13.05 -5.70 -14.84
CA HIS A 171 -13.01 -6.85 -15.74
C HIS A 171 -14.23 -7.78 -15.58
N ASN A 172 -14.60 -8.11 -14.34
CA ASN A 172 -15.72 -9.01 -14.07
C ASN A 172 -17.09 -8.41 -14.43
N ILE A 173 -17.27 -7.08 -14.29
CA ILE A 173 -18.49 -6.38 -14.69
C ILE A 173 -18.62 -6.35 -16.22
N LEU A 174 -17.51 -6.15 -16.93
CA LEU A 174 -17.50 -5.82 -18.37
C LEU A 174 -17.22 -7.00 -19.30
N ARG A 175 -16.86 -8.18 -18.79
CA ARG A 175 -16.38 -9.33 -19.59
C ARG A 175 -17.45 -10.10 -20.38
N LYS A 176 -18.73 -9.97 -20.01
CA LYS A 176 -19.79 -10.72 -20.66
C LYS A 176 -20.27 -10.03 -21.94
N GLY A 177 -20.81 -10.80 -22.90
CA GLY A 177 -21.36 -10.24 -24.13
C GLY A 177 -22.44 -9.19 -23.91
N TYR A 178 -23.30 -9.42 -22.91
CA TYR A 178 -24.38 -8.51 -22.49
C TYR A 178 -24.00 -7.55 -21.35
N SER A 179 -22.72 -7.24 -21.18
CA SER A 179 -22.26 -6.29 -20.16
C SER A 179 -22.51 -4.84 -20.60
N PRO A 180 -22.58 -3.87 -19.66
CA PRO A 180 -22.77 -2.47 -19.99
C PRO A 180 -21.62 -1.96 -20.87
N GLU A 181 -21.95 -1.08 -21.81
CA GLU A 181 -20.97 -0.57 -22.78
C GLU A 181 -20.47 0.84 -22.45
N TRP A 182 -21.21 1.60 -21.65
CA TRP A 182 -20.84 2.96 -21.33
C TRP A 182 -20.29 3.11 -19.93
N ILE A 183 -19.20 3.86 -19.81
CA ILE A 183 -18.45 4.07 -18.57
C ILE A 183 -18.31 5.56 -18.32
N LEU A 184 -18.73 6.01 -17.14
CA LEU A 184 -18.39 7.31 -16.58
C LEU A 184 -17.09 7.15 -15.78
N GLU A 185 -16.01 7.76 -16.25
CA GLU A 185 -14.76 7.94 -15.52
C GLU A 185 -14.88 9.20 -14.67
N GLY A 186 -14.82 9.08 -13.34
CA GLY A 186 -14.99 10.20 -12.42
C GLY A 186 -13.71 10.50 -11.64
N ASP A 187 -13.35 11.78 -11.58
CA ASP A 187 -12.25 12.32 -10.76
C ASP A 187 -12.80 13.44 -9.88
N ILE A 188 -12.37 13.51 -8.63
CA ILE A 188 -12.81 14.53 -7.67
C ILE A 188 -11.75 15.62 -7.59
N LYS A 189 -12.16 16.87 -7.78
CA LYS A 189 -11.25 18.03 -7.72
C LYS A 189 -10.76 18.22 -6.28
N GLY A 190 -9.46 17.99 -6.05
CA GLY A 190 -8.84 18.24 -4.74
C GLY A 190 -9.52 17.52 -3.57
N CYS A 191 -9.92 16.25 -3.72
CA CYS A 191 -10.76 15.52 -2.76
C CYS A 191 -10.35 15.73 -1.29
N PHE A 192 -9.07 15.62 -0.95
CA PHE A 192 -8.60 15.80 0.42
C PHE A 192 -8.63 17.27 0.89
N ASP A 193 -8.62 18.21 -0.03
CA ASP A 193 -8.48 19.64 0.29
C ASP A 193 -9.84 20.33 0.50
N HIS A 194 -10.96 19.73 0.05
CA HIS A 194 -12.28 20.36 0.05
C HIS A 194 -13.37 19.63 0.84
N ILE A 195 -13.06 18.51 1.53
CA ILE A 195 -14.08 17.83 2.34
C ILE A 195 -14.61 18.76 3.43
N SER A 196 -15.95 18.93 3.50
CA SER A 196 -16.61 19.76 4.51
C SER A 196 -16.29 19.30 5.93
N HIS A 197 -15.78 20.19 6.77
CA HIS A 197 -15.55 19.94 8.19
C HIS A 197 -16.86 19.68 8.94
N GLU A 198 -17.94 20.38 8.59
CA GLU A 198 -19.25 20.20 9.19
C GLU A 198 -19.78 18.80 8.90
N TRP A 199 -19.69 18.39 7.61
CA TRP A 199 -20.10 17.04 7.24
C TRP A 199 -19.31 15.96 8.02
N LEU A 200 -17.98 16.11 8.12
CA LEU A 200 -17.13 15.17 8.88
C LEU A 200 -17.53 15.14 10.36
N LEU A 201 -17.74 16.31 10.97
CA LEU A 201 -18.16 16.40 12.37
C LEU A 201 -19.55 15.82 12.61
N ALA A 202 -20.47 15.91 11.68
CA ALA A 202 -21.79 15.31 11.79
C ALA A 202 -21.72 13.77 11.62
N ASN A 203 -21.04 13.28 10.61
CA ASN A 203 -21.20 11.90 10.10
C ASN A 203 -20.13 10.90 10.59
N ILE A 204 -18.89 11.32 10.91
CA ILE A 204 -17.84 10.38 11.31
C ILE A 204 -18.05 9.91 12.75
N PRO A 205 -18.22 8.61 13.04
CA PRO A 205 -18.53 8.07 14.36
C PRO A 205 -17.27 7.90 15.22
N MET A 206 -16.68 9.01 15.63
CA MET A 206 -15.54 9.07 16.54
C MET A 206 -15.67 10.26 17.52
N ASP A 207 -14.73 10.41 18.44
CA ASP A 207 -14.65 11.56 19.35
C ASP A 207 -14.60 12.87 18.57
N LYS A 208 -15.70 13.62 18.62
CA LYS A 208 -15.88 14.87 17.86
C LYS A 208 -14.93 15.99 18.32
N ALA A 209 -14.56 16.00 19.61
CA ALA A 209 -13.62 17.01 20.13
C ALA A 209 -12.22 16.78 19.54
N ILE A 210 -11.76 15.53 19.46
CA ILE A 210 -10.47 15.18 18.87
C ILE A 210 -10.50 15.44 17.36
N LEU A 211 -11.56 15.02 16.67
CA LEU A 211 -11.70 15.26 15.23
C LEU A 211 -11.65 16.76 14.90
N ARG A 212 -12.42 17.59 15.62
CA ARG A 212 -12.42 19.05 15.44
C ARG A 212 -11.04 19.67 15.62
N LYS A 213 -10.28 19.20 16.62
CA LYS A 213 -8.91 19.68 16.85
C LYS A 213 -7.99 19.38 15.66
N TRP A 214 -8.05 18.20 15.08
CA TRP A 214 -7.24 17.85 13.90
C TRP A 214 -7.65 18.63 12.65
N LEU A 215 -8.93 18.84 12.44
CA LEU A 215 -9.43 19.57 11.27
C LEU A 215 -9.04 21.07 11.35
N LYS A 216 -9.01 21.64 12.57
CA LYS A 216 -8.72 23.06 12.79
C LYS A 216 -7.29 23.37 13.25
N CYS A 217 -6.35 22.41 13.18
CA CYS A 217 -4.99 22.61 13.68
C CYS A 217 -4.14 23.58 12.84
N GLY A 218 -4.56 23.89 11.60
CA GLY A 218 -3.82 24.76 10.69
C GLY A 218 -2.50 24.15 10.19
N TYR A 219 -1.73 24.94 9.46
CA TYR A 219 -0.41 24.54 8.97
C TYR A 219 0.57 25.72 8.94
N ILE A 220 1.86 25.38 9.06
CA ILE A 220 2.95 26.33 8.92
C ILE A 220 3.62 26.15 7.55
N PHE A 221 3.72 27.26 6.82
CA PHE A 221 4.43 27.35 5.56
C PHE A 221 5.27 28.64 5.54
N ASN A 222 6.54 28.56 5.18
CA ASN A 222 7.47 29.71 5.19
C ASN A 222 7.45 30.50 6.52
N LYS A 223 7.40 29.78 7.67
CA LYS A 223 7.32 30.34 9.04
C LYS A 223 6.03 31.10 9.38
N GLN A 224 5.04 31.11 8.49
CA GLN A 224 3.73 31.71 8.72
C GLN A 224 2.69 30.63 9.01
N MET A 225 1.76 30.93 9.91
CA MET A 225 0.63 30.09 10.28
C MET A 225 -0.57 30.38 9.38
N PHE A 226 -1.19 29.33 8.87
CA PHE A 226 -2.41 29.42 8.06
C PHE A 226 -3.50 28.55 8.68
N PRO A 227 -4.75 29.04 8.76
CA PRO A 227 -5.88 28.25 9.23
C PRO A 227 -6.25 27.16 8.22
N THR A 228 -7.01 26.16 8.68
CA THR A 228 -7.62 25.13 7.85
C THR A 228 -9.13 25.25 8.01
N GLU A 229 -9.85 25.64 6.97
CA GLU A 229 -11.31 25.86 6.99
C GLU A 229 -12.08 24.66 6.44
N GLU A 230 -11.47 23.93 5.51
CA GLU A 230 -12.01 22.73 4.88
C GLU A 230 -10.91 21.68 4.65
N GLY A 231 -11.30 20.48 4.27
CA GLY A 231 -10.42 19.40 3.91
C GLY A 231 -9.82 18.62 5.07
N THR A 232 -9.06 17.62 4.72
CA THR A 232 -8.26 16.80 5.65
C THR A 232 -6.80 16.84 5.22
N PRO A 233 -5.84 16.86 6.15
CA PRO A 233 -4.43 17.01 5.77
C PRO A 233 -3.94 15.84 4.92
N GLN A 234 -3.44 16.14 3.71
CA GLN A 234 -2.71 15.17 2.91
C GLN A 234 -1.40 14.81 3.61
N GLY A 235 -1.33 13.61 4.19
CA GLY A 235 -0.20 13.14 5.01
C GLY A 235 -0.58 12.74 6.43
N GLY A 236 -1.80 13.06 6.87
CA GLY A 236 -2.37 12.52 8.11
C GLY A 236 -2.64 11.02 8.01
N ILE A 237 -2.40 10.27 9.08
CA ILE A 237 -2.59 8.81 9.12
C ILE A 237 -4.07 8.43 9.00
N ILE A 238 -4.97 9.23 9.55
CA ILE A 238 -6.42 9.00 9.57
C ILE A 238 -7.13 9.53 8.31
N SER A 239 -6.55 10.52 7.64
CA SER A 239 -7.18 11.22 6.51
C SER A 239 -7.68 10.31 5.38
N PRO A 240 -6.97 9.25 4.96
CA PRO A 240 -7.47 8.33 3.94
C PRO A 240 -8.76 7.62 4.33
N THR A 241 -8.93 7.28 5.61
CA THR A 241 -10.14 6.64 6.12
C THR A 241 -11.29 7.63 6.21
N LEU A 242 -11.03 8.88 6.63
CA LEU A 242 -12.03 9.95 6.63
C LEU A 242 -12.54 10.21 5.21
N ALA A 243 -11.64 10.34 4.23
CA ALA A 243 -12.00 10.52 2.82
C ALA A 243 -12.83 9.33 2.28
N ASN A 244 -12.47 8.09 2.61
CA ASN A 244 -13.27 6.93 2.22
C ASN A 244 -14.67 6.99 2.82
N MET A 245 -14.82 7.27 4.12
CA MET A 245 -16.11 7.38 4.79
C MET A 245 -16.96 8.52 4.22
N THR A 246 -16.34 9.59 3.76
CA THR A 246 -17.04 10.68 3.06
C THR A 246 -17.63 10.22 1.73
N LEU A 247 -16.92 9.35 1.01
CA LEU A 247 -17.32 8.87 -0.32
C LEU A 247 -18.17 7.58 -0.27
N ASP A 248 -18.22 6.89 0.87
CA ASP A 248 -19.04 5.69 1.05
C ASP A 248 -20.53 6.05 1.09
N GLY A 249 -21.35 5.12 0.61
CA GLY A 249 -22.80 5.30 0.45
C GLY A 249 -23.22 5.60 -0.99
N LEU A 250 -22.34 6.07 -1.87
CA LEU A 250 -22.65 6.32 -3.28
C LEU A 250 -23.11 5.04 -3.99
N GLN A 251 -22.47 3.89 -3.70
CA GLN A 251 -22.90 2.60 -4.25
C GLN A 251 -24.34 2.26 -3.85
N LYS A 252 -24.73 2.56 -2.63
CA LYS A 252 -26.09 2.32 -2.13
C LYS A 252 -27.10 3.23 -2.83
N VAL A 253 -26.83 4.51 -2.93
CA VAL A 253 -27.68 5.50 -3.64
C VAL A 253 -27.94 5.05 -5.08
N LEU A 254 -26.87 4.67 -5.81
CA LEU A 254 -26.99 4.17 -7.18
C LEU A 254 -27.80 2.86 -7.25
N ALA A 255 -27.56 1.92 -6.33
CA ALA A 255 -28.26 0.63 -6.32
C ALA A 255 -29.74 0.77 -5.96
N GLU A 256 -30.10 1.75 -5.15
CA GLU A 256 -31.50 2.03 -4.79
C GLU A 256 -32.27 2.69 -5.94
N LYS A 257 -31.66 3.66 -6.64
CA LYS A 257 -32.28 4.36 -7.76
C LYS A 257 -32.38 3.49 -9.03
N TYR A 258 -31.34 2.71 -9.34
CA TYR A 258 -31.24 1.91 -10.58
C TYR A 258 -31.41 0.41 -10.32
N LYS A 259 -32.46 0.05 -9.57
CA LYS A 259 -32.83 -1.36 -9.35
C LYS A 259 -33.29 -2.02 -10.64
N ARG A 260 -33.19 -3.35 -10.67
CA ARG A 260 -33.85 -4.16 -11.71
C ARG A 260 -35.35 -4.00 -11.60
N VAL A 261 -36.01 -3.66 -12.70
CA VAL A 261 -37.45 -3.46 -12.80
C VAL A 261 -38.06 -4.39 -13.86
N ARG A 262 -39.32 -4.75 -13.69
CA ARG A 262 -40.07 -5.45 -14.74
C ARG A 262 -40.81 -4.44 -15.59
N ILE A 263 -40.50 -4.41 -16.90
CA ILE A 263 -41.16 -3.56 -17.90
C ILE A 263 -41.85 -4.49 -18.90
N LYS A 264 -43.17 -4.41 -19.04
CA LYS A 264 -43.96 -5.27 -19.92
C LYS A 264 -43.63 -6.76 -19.74
N GLY A 265 -43.50 -7.22 -18.48
CA GLY A 265 -43.21 -8.63 -18.14
C GLY A 265 -41.75 -9.06 -18.28
N LYS A 266 -40.90 -8.28 -18.95
CA LYS A 266 -39.46 -8.55 -19.09
C LYS A 266 -38.64 -7.86 -18.00
N LEU A 267 -37.64 -8.56 -17.47
CA LEU A 267 -36.72 -8.00 -16.47
C LEU A 267 -35.73 -7.07 -17.16
N TYR A 268 -35.80 -5.79 -16.86
CA TYR A 268 -34.87 -4.77 -17.31
C TYR A 268 -33.89 -4.40 -16.20
N SER A 269 -32.62 -4.23 -16.55
CA SER A 269 -31.56 -3.78 -15.64
C SER A 269 -30.71 -2.72 -16.33
N PRO A 270 -30.65 -1.49 -15.84
CA PRO A 270 -29.80 -0.44 -16.41
C PRO A 270 -28.31 -0.68 -16.23
N MET A 271 -27.91 -1.78 -15.59
CA MET A 271 -26.54 -2.27 -15.39
C MET A 271 -25.60 -1.22 -14.76
N VAL A 272 -26.15 -0.42 -13.85
CA VAL A 272 -25.38 0.58 -13.11
C VAL A 272 -24.53 -0.08 -12.05
N ASN A 273 -23.20 0.09 -12.15
CA ASN A 273 -22.24 -0.46 -11.20
C ASN A 273 -21.17 0.60 -10.88
N LEU A 274 -20.88 0.79 -9.59
CA LEU A 274 -19.77 1.62 -9.12
C LEU A 274 -18.56 0.74 -8.83
N VAL A 275 -17.37 1.18 -9.25
CA VAL A 275 -16.07 0.66 -8.78
C VAL A 275 -15.21 1.86 -8.38
N ARG A 276 -14.77 1.91 -7.13
CA ARG A 276 -14.05 3.07 -6.59
C ARG A 276 -12.69 2.66 -5.98
N TYR A 277 -11.68 3.46 -6.26
CA TYR A 277 -10.38 3.36 -5.60
C TYR A 277 -9.96 4.74 -5.08
N ALA A 278 -10.22 5.03 -3.81
CA ALA A 278 -10.08 6.35 -3.21
C ALA A 278 -10.94 7.40 -3.93
N ASP A 279 -10.33 8.42 -4.51
CA ASP A 279 -10.94 9.49 -5.30
C ASP A 279 -11.17 9.13 -6.77
N ASP A 280 -10.48 8.12 -7.30
CA ASP A 280 -10.71 7.60 -8.66
C ASP A 280 -11.89 6.61 -8.66
N PHE A 281 -12.89 6.79 -9.52
CA PHE A 281 -14.00 5.85 -9.65
C PHE A 281 -14.52 5.74 -11.08
N ILE A 282 -15.18 4.62 -11.35
CA ILE A 282 -15.94 4.41 -12.58
C ILE A 282 -17.37 4.02 -12.25
N ILE A 283 -18.31 4.44 -13.09
CA ILE A 283 -19.70 3.97 -13.05
C ILE A 283 -20.06 3.45 -14.44
N THR A 284 -20.58 2.22 -14.49
CA THR A 284 -21.04 1.62 -15.76
C THR A 284 -22.53 1.78 -15.91
N CYS A 285 -23.00 1.88 -17.16
CA CYS A 285 -24.44 1.87 -17.51
C CYS A 285 -24.62 1.28 -18.91
N GLU A 286 -25.81 0.77 -19.20
CA GLU A 286 -26.22 0.33 -20.53
C GLU A 286 -26.29 1.50 -21.51
N ASN A 287 -26.85 2.66 -21.10
CA ASN A 287 -27.12 3.81 -21.93
C ASN A 287 -26.24 5.01 -21.59
N ARG A 288 -25.72 5.70 -22.62
CA ARG A 288 -24.96 6.92 -22.48
C ARG A 288 -25.78 8.07 -21.90
N GLU A 289 -27.00 8.25 -22.38
CA GLU A 289 -27.87 9.34 -21.92
C GLU A 289 -28.18 9.27 -20.44
N THR A 290 -28.43 8.07 -19.91
CA THR A 290 -28.64 7.84 -18.46
C THR A 290 -27.41 8.25 -17.65
N LEU A 291 -26.19 7.97 -18.15
CA LEU A 291 -24.97 8.44 -17.49
C LEU A 291 -24.86 9.95 -17.47
N GLU A 292 -25.19 10.60 -18.60
CA GLU A 292 -24.98 12.03 -18.77
C GLU A 292 -26.06 12.87 -18.07
N LYS A 293 -27.35 12.50 -18.28
CA LYS A 293 -28.48 13.30 -17.83
C LYS A 293 -28.97 12.97 -16.41
N GLU A 294 -28.68 11.75 -15.90
CA GLU A 294 -29.20 11.32 -14.60
C GLU A 294 -28.11 10.97 -13.61
N ILE A 295 -27.13 10.12 -14.00
CA ILE A 295 -26.14 9.59 -13.06
C ILE A 295 -25.09 10.65 -12.72
N LYS A 296 -24.59 11.37 -13.72
CA LYS A 296 -23.59 12.42 -13.48
C LYS A 296 -24.12 13.55 -12.58
N PRO A 297 -25.34 14.09 -12.77
CA PRO A 297 -25.93 15.03 -11.82
C PRO A 297 -26.14 14.45 -10.42
N LEU A 298 -26.67 13.21 -10.32
CA LEU A 298 -26.84 12.54 -9.03
C LEU A 298 -25.53 12.40 -8.24
N VAL A 299 -24.44 12.06 -8.95
CA VAL A 299 -23.11 11.99 -8.34
C VAL A 299 -22.62 13.38 -7.93
N ALA A 300 -22.87 14.40 -8.75
CA ALA A 300 -22.50 15.78 -8.42
C ALA A 300 -23.23 16.28 -7.17
N ASP A 301 -24.52 16.01 -7.04
CA ASP A 301 -25.32 16.34 -5.85
C ASP A 301 -24.81 15.62 -4.60
N PHE A 302 -24.55 14.29 -4.72
CA PHE A 302 -23.96 13.50 -3.65
C PHE A 302 -22.60 14.06 -3.17
N MET A 303 -21.77 14.52 -4.09
CA MET A 303 -20.46 15.13 -3.77
C MET A 303 -20.63 16.52 -3.14
N SER A 304 -21.55 17.34 -3.66
CA SER A 304 -21.81 18.70 -3.18
C SER A 304 -22.22 18.74 -1.71
N GLU A 305 -23.08 17.83 -1.25
CA GLU A 305 -23.45 17.68 0.17
C GLU A 305 -22.23 17.51 1.10
N ARG A 306 -21.11 17.04 0.54
CA ARG A 306 -19.86 16.73 1.25
C ARG A 306 -18.77 17.78 1.05
N GLY A 307 -19.11 18.89 0.37
CA GLY A 307 -18.17 19.95 0.01
C GLY A 307 -17.26 19.60 -1.17
N LEU A 308 -17.59 18.53 -1.91
CA LEU A 308 -16.76 18.02 -3.01
C LEU A 308 -17.35 18.39 -4.37
N THR A 309 -16.48 18.51 -5.37
CA THR A 309 -16.86 18.79 -6.76
C THR A 309 -16.21 17.81 -7.72
N LEU A 310 -16.92 17.39 -8.76
CA LEU A 310 -16.35 16.60 -9.84
C LEU A 310 -15.39 17.46 -10.68
N SER A 311 -14.31 16.88 -11.16
CA SER A 311 -13.40 17.52 -12.10
C SER A 311 -13.99 17.44 -13.51
N GLU A 312 -14.50 18.52 -14.05
CA GLU A 312 -15.07 18.55 -15.41
C GLU A 312 -14.07 18.10 -16.48
N GLU A 313 -12.81 18.55 -16.36
CA GLU A 313 -11.74 18.22 -17.31
C GLU A 313 -11.39 16.72 -17.36
N LYS A 314 -11.68 15.98 -16.28
CA LYS A 314 -11.28 14.59 -16.15
C LYS A 314 -12.46 13.62 -16.00
N THR A 315 -13.66 14.15 -15.87
CA THR A 315 -14.89 13.34 -15.84
C THR A 315 -15.39 13.15 -17.26
N MET A 316 -15.24 11.92 -17.78
CA MET A 316 -15.54 11.58 -19.16
C MET A 316 -16.50 10.39 -19.25
N ILE A 317 -17.27 10.34 -20.33
CA ILE A 317 -18.10 9.19 -20.68
C ILE A 317 -17.49 8.50 -21.90
N THR A 318 -17.04 7.26 -21.71
CA THR A 318 -16.29 6.49 -22.70
C THR A 318 -17.06 5.21 -23.05
N ASN A 319 -17.04 4.78 -24.32
CA ASN A 319 -17.50 3.46 -24.71
C ASN A 319 -16.41 2.42 -24.45
N ILE A 320 -16.79 1.22 -23.98
CA ILE A 320 -15.84 0.14 -23.67
C ILE A 320 -15.04 -0.35 -24.90
N HIS A 321 -15.58 -0.18 -26.10
CA HIS A 321 -14.90 -0.52 -27.36
C HIS A 321 -13.79 0.47 -27.71
N ASP A 322 -13.87 1.73 -27.21
CA ASP A 322 -12.77 2.70 -27.28
C ASP A 322 -11.75 2.45 -26.18
N GLY A 323 -12.22 1.93 -25.04
CA GLY A 323 -11.43 1.61 -23.87
C GLY A 323 -11.17 2.81 -22.98
N PHE A 324 -10.98 2.56 -21.68
CA PHE A 324 -10.72 3.57 -20.67
C PHE A 324 -9.51 3.23 -19.81
N ASP A 325 -8.93 4.25 -19.17
CA ASP A 325 -7.75 4.12 -18.32
C ASP A 325 -8.14 4.15 -16.85
N PHE A 326 -7.90 3.06 -16.11
CA PHE A 326 -8.17 2.98 -14.69
C PHE A 326 -6.97 2.38 -13.92
N LEU A 327 -6.46 3.10 -12.92
CA LEU A 327 -5.33 2.68 -12.06
C LEU A 327 -4.09 2.23 -12.86
N GLY A 328 -3.80 2.90 -13.98
CA GLY A 328 -2.66 2.59 -14.83
C GLY A 328 -2.88 1.41 -15.80
N PHE A 329 -4.05 0.83 -15.82
CA PHE A 329 -4.48 -0.15 -16.81
C PHE A 329 -5.42 0.48 -17.83
N ASN A 330 -5.25 0.16 -19.09
CA ASN A 330 -6.23 0.37 -20.14
C ASN A 330 -7.12 -0.87 -20.21
N ILE A 331 -8.42 -0.68 -20.06
CA ILE A 331 -9.44 -1.73 -20.09
C ILE A 331 -10.28 -1.48 -21.33
N ARG A 332 -10.26 -2.46 -22.27
CA ARG A 332 -10.92 -2.32 -23.56
C ARG A 332 -11.52 -3.65 -24.02
N LYS A 333 -12.69 -3.59 -24.67
CA LYS A 333 -13.37 -4.75 -25.24
C LYS A 333 -13.08 -4.84 -26.74
N PHE A 334 -12.69 -6.02 -27.19
CA PHE A 334 -12.45 -6.36 -28.59
C PHE A 334 -13.40 -7.50 -28.96
N GLY A 335 -14.45 -7.20 -29.73
CA GLY A 335 -15.53 -8.14 -29.91
C GLY A 335 -16.15 -8.54 -28.57
N ASN A 336 -16.11 -9.82 -28.22
CA ASN A 336 -16.61 -10.35 -26.94
C ASN A 336 -15.54 -10.48 -25.84
N GLU A 337 -14.28 -10.20 -26.15
CA GLU A 337 -13.17 -10.34 -25.19
C GLU A 337 -12.76 -9.00 -24.61
N ILE A 338 -12.60 -8.97 -23.28
CA ILE A 338 -12.08 -7.79 -22.59
C ILE A 338 -10.60 -7.99 -22.28
N LEU A 339 -9.80 -7.02 -22.67
CA LEU A 339 -8.36 -7.00 -22.41
C LEU A 339 -8.02 -5.90 -21.41
N THR A 340 -7.13 -6.26 -20.50
CA THR A 340 -6.59 -5.34 -19.48
C THR A 340 -5.09 -5.25 -19.68
N LYS A 341 -4.59 -4.11 -20.18
CA LYS A 341 -3.18 -3.88 -20.52
C LYS A 341 -2.62 -2.68 -19.76
N PRO A 342 -1.28 -2.54 -19.58
CA PRO A 342 -0.69 -1.29 -19.12
C PRO A 342 -1.08 -0.13 -20.04
N THR A 343 -1.35 1.06 -19.47
CA THR A 343 -1.59 2.24 -20.30
C THR A 343 -0.30 2.65 -21.03
N LYS A 344 -0.42 3.23 -22.23
CA LYS A 344 0.73 3.78 -22.97
C LYS A 344 1.51 4.80 -22.12
N LYS A 345 0.80 5.57 -21.30
CA LYS A 345 1.38 6.54 -20.35
C LYS A 345 2.22 5.84 -19.27
N ALA A 346 1.75 4.71 -18.74
CA ALA A 346 2.50 3.92 -17.76
C ALA A 346 3.76 3.28 -18.35
N GLU A 347 3.69 2.72 -19.57
CA GLU A 347 4.85 2.19 -20.29
C GLU A 347 5.89 3.29 -20.54
N LYS A 348 5.47 4.45 -21.07
CA LYS A 348 6.34 5.60 -21.32
C LYS A 348 7.05 6.05 -20.05
N ARG A 349 6.31 6.26 -18.96
CA ARG A 349 6.85 6.67 -17.66
C ARG A 349 7.82 5.65 -17.09
N PHE A 350 7.56 4.36 -17.25
CA PHE A 350 8.46 3.31 -16.82
C PHE A 350 9.79 3.39 -17.59
N MET A 351 9.74 3.52 -18.92
CA MET A 351 10.93 3.65 -19.76
C MET A 351 11.71 4.94 -19.48
N GLU A 352 11.03 6.04 -19.19
CA GLU A 352 11.70 7.28 -18.73
C GLU A 352 12.49 7.03 -17.43
N ASN A 353 11.93 6.31 -16.48
CA ASN A 353 12.62 5.95 -15.23
C ASN A 353 13.83 5.01 -15.47
N ILE A 354 13.73 4.06 -16.40
CA ILE A 354 14.85 3.20 -16.82
C ILE A 354 15.96 4.05 -17.46
N ARG A 355 15.58 4.92 -18.40
CA ARG A 355 16.55 5.83 -19.09
C ARG A 355 17.20 6.81 -18.13
N LYS A 356 16.46 7.31 -17.12
CA LYS A 356 17.02 8.18 -16.07
C LYS A 356 18.11 7.44 -15.27
N VAL A 357 17.90 6.17 -14.93
CA VAL A 357 18.91 5.36 -14.23
C VAL A 357 20.13 5.12 -15.13
N THR A 358 19.95 4.67 -16.36
CA THR A 358 21.07 4.38 -17.27
C THR A 358 21.86 5.63 -17.66
N LYS A 359 21.20 6.77 -17.84
CA LYS A 359 21.87 8.06 -18.13
C LYS A 359 22.57 8.66 -16.91
N GLY A 360 21.97 8.56 -15.73
CA GLY A 360 22.52 9.13 -14.49
C GLY A 360 23.70 8.35 -13.92
N HIS A 361 23.82 7.05 -14.25
CA HIS A 361 24.85 6.16 -13.68
C HIS A 361 25.82 5.63 -14.76
N LYS A 362 26.39 6.53 -15.55
CA LYS A 362 27.30 6.19 -16.67
C LYS A 362 28.56 5.45 -16.20
N GLY A 363 29.13 5.85 -15.05
CA GLY A 363 30.37 5.30 -14.49
C GLY A 363 30.20 4.14 -13.51
N CYS A 364 28.97 3.75 -13.14
CA CYS A 364 28.77 2.73 -12.11
C CYS A 364 29.17 1.32 -12.58
N LYS A 365 29.50 0.44 -11.61
CA LYS A 365 29.74 -0.99 -11.89
C LYS A 365 28.46 -1.63 -12.46
N GLN A 366 28.61 -2.57 -13.40
CA GLN A 366 27.50 -3.27 -14.04
C GLN A 366 26.58 -3.95 -12.99
N GLU A 367 27.15 -4.53 -11.96
CA GLU A 367 26.41 -5.14 -10.86
C GLU A 367 25.46 -4.14 -10.18
N SER A 368 25.96 -2.94 -9.85
CA SER A 368 25.15 -1.89 -9.21
C SER A 368 24.00 -1.43 -10.11
N LEU A 369 24.27 -1.28 -11.41
CA LEU A 369 23.25 -0.96 -12.40
C LEU A 369 22.16 -2.03 -12.46
N ILE A 370 22.53 -3.32 -12.52
CA ILE A 370 21.59 -4.43 -12.54
C ILE A 370 20.71 -4.43 -11.27
N ARG A 371 21.29 -4.19 -10.09
CA ARG A 371 20.53 -4.12 -8.83
C ARG A 371 19.47 -3.02 -8.85
N MET A 372 19.85 -1.82 -9.30
CA MET A 372 18.92 -0.68 -9.41
C MET A 372 17.80 -0.94 -10.42
N LEU A 373 18.12 -1.49 -11.58
CA LEU A 373 17.16 -1.80 -12.61
C LEU A 373 16.24 -2.96 -12.21
N ASN A 374 16.78 -4.03 -11.61
CA ASN A 374 16.00 -5.18 -11.16
C ASN A 374 14.95 -4.79 -10.10
N ALA A 375 15.24 -3.83 -9.23
CA ALA A 375 14.24 -3.34 -8.27
C ALA A 375 13.04 -2.69 -8.98
N LYS A 376 13.29 -1.88 -10.00
CA LYS A 376 12.25 -1.22 -10.81
C LYS A 376 11.48 -2.21 -11.67
N ILE A 377 12.18 -3.12 -12.36
CA ILE A 377 11.58 -4.16 -13.23
C ILE A 377 10.70 -5.08 -12.40
N ARG A 378 11.15 -5.49 -11.20
CA ARG A 378 10.37 -6.33 -10.30
C ARG A 378 9.08 -5.66 -9.85
N GLY A 379 9.15 -4.39 -9.43
CA GLY A 379 7.95 -3.66 -8.99
C GLY A 379 6.93 -3.50 -10.13
N TRP A 380 7.38 -3.13 -11.31
CA TRP A 380 6.52 -2.92 -12.48
C TRP A 380 5.95 -4.24 -13.01
N GLY A 381 6.78 -5.27 -13.17
CA GLY A 381 6.35 -6.60 -13.61
C GLY A 381 5.34 -7.24 -12.67
N ALA A 382 5.58 -7.20 -11.36
CA ALA A 382 4.66 -7.73 -10.36
C ALA A 382 3.30 -7.00 -10.32
N TYR A 383 3.28 -5.70 -10.63
CA TYR A 383 2.04 -4.93 -10.71
C TYR A 383 1.18 -5.33 -11.90
N TYR A 384 1.79 -5.51 -13.08
CA TYR A 384 1.07 -5.73 -14.34
C TYR A 384 0.88 -7.21 -14.73
N GLN A 385 1.57 -8.17 -14.11
CA GLN A 385 1.54 -9.60 -14.50
C GLN A 385 0.15 -10.27 -14.51
N HIS A 386 -0.86 -9.59 -13.96
CA HIS A 386 -2.23 -10.11 -13.88
C HIS A 386 -3.11 -9.73 -15.08
N GLY A 387 -2.59 -8.97 -16.02
CA GLY A 387 -3.28 -8.52 -17.23
C GLY A 387 -2.77 -9.20 -18.50
N ALA A 388 -3.33 -8.84 -19.65
CA ALA A 388 -2.89 -9.26 -20.98
C ALA A 388 -1.62 -8.49 -21.42
N THR A 389 -0.50 -8.74 -20.76
CA THR A 389 0.70 -7.88 -20.79
C THR A 389 1.86 -8.44 -21.61
N ARG A 390 1.73 -9.62 -22.21
CA ARG A 390 2.82 -10.31 -22.92
C ARG A 390 3.51 -9.42 -23.95
N ASP A 391 2.75 -8.78 -24.83
CA ASP A 391 3.30 -7.93 -25.89
C ASP A 391 3.95 -6.67 -25.33
N SER A 392 3.34 -6.06 -24.29
CA SER A 392 3.89 -4.91 -23.57
C SER A 392 5.22 -5.26 -22.91
N PHE A 393 5.33 -6.44 -22.31
CA PHE A 393 6.56 -6.90 -21.67
C PHE A 393 7.68 -7.13 -22.68
N HIS A 394 7.38 -7.75 -23.83
CA HIS A 394 8.36 -7.93 -24.90
C HIS A 394 8.85 -6.59 -25.47
N ARG A 395 7.94 -5.67 -25.77
CA ARG A 395 8.33 -4.32 -26.24
C ARG A 395 9.24 -3.58 -25.25
N ILE A 396 8.89 -3.64 -23.96
CA ILE A 396 9.66 -2.98 -22.92
C ILE A 396 11.01 -3.65 -22.72
N ASP A 397 11.09 -4.98 -22.71
CA ASP A 397 12.35 -5.71 -22.61
C ASP A 397 13.31 -5.33 -23.76
N HIS A 398 12.78 -5.18 -24.99
CA HIS A 398 13.56 -4.69 -26.12
C HIS A 398 14.05 -3.25 -25.92
N GLN A 399 13.20 -2.34 -25.43
CA GLN A 399 13.60 -0.96 -25.15
C GLN A 399 14.64 -0.87 -24.01
N ILE A 400 14.54 -1.74 -23.00
CA ILE A 400 15.55 -1.84 -21.93
C ILE A 400 16.88 -2.31 -22.52
N PHE A 401 16.86 -3.30 -23.41
CA PHE A 401 18.04 -3.77 -24.12
C PHE A 401 18.72 -2.62 -24.89
N LEU A 402 17.96 -1.85 -25.68
CA LEU A 402 18.48 -0.69 -26.42
C LEU A 402 19.09 0.36 -25.50
N ALA A 403 18.45 0.64 -24.35
CA ALA A 403 18.96 1.60 -23.37
C ALA A 403 20.29 1.14 -22.74
N LEU A 404 20.44 -0.17 -22.49
CA LEU A 404 21.67 -0.76 -21.96
C LEU A 404 22.77 -0.85 -23.03
N TRP A 405 22.41 -1.12 -24.28
CA TRP A 405 23.34 -1.11 -25.39
C TRP A 405 23.96 0.27 -25.58
N GLN A 406 23.14 1.31 -25.54
CA GLN A 406 23.61 2.69 -25.58
C GLN A 406 24.45 3.08 -24.36
N TRP A 407 24.12 2.58 -23.17
CA TRP A 407 24.92 2.77 -21.97
C TRP A 407 26.32 2.15 -22.13
N ALA A 408 26.41 0.92 -22.64
CA ALA A 408 27.67 0.22 -22.87
C ALA A 408 28.53 0.88 -23.97
N LYS A 409 27.93 1.28 -25.10
CA LYS A 409 28.61 2.02 -26.19
C LYS A 409 29.21 3.33 -25.70
N ARG A 410 28.47 4.12 -24.92
CA ARG A 410 28.96 5.39 -24.36
C ARG A 410 30.10 5.18 -23.38
N ARG A 411 30.16 4.07 -22.69
CA ARG A 411 31.21 3.73 -21.73
C ARG A 411 32.50 3.31 -22.43
N HIS A 412 32.40 2.74 -23.62
CA HIS A 412 33.50 2.18 -24.40
C HIS A 412 33.44 2.64 -25.86
N SER A 413 33.53 3.96 -26.06
CA SER A 413 33.37 4.58 -27.37
C SER A 413 34.41 4.10 -28.41
N LYS A 414 35.60 3.67 -27.96
CA LYS A 414 36.68 3.17 -28.81
C LYS A 414 36.66 1.65 -29.03
N LYS A 415 35.64 0.91 -28.51
CA LYS A 415 35.56 -0.55 -28.65
C LYS A 415 34.43 -0.95 -29.60
N GLY A 416 34.70 -2.01 -30.42
CA GLY A 416 33.73 -2.54 -31.36
C GLY A 416 32.56 -3.25 -30.68
N GLU A 417 31.49 -3.46 -31.42
CA GLU A 417 30.23 -4.03 -30.91
C GLU A 417 30.40 -5.46 -30.38
N ARG A 418 31.24 -6.28 -31.02
CA ARG A 418 31.53 -7.65 -30.57
C ARG A 418 32.16 -7.64 -29.17
N TRP A 419 33.17 -6.78 -28.94
CA TRP A 419 33.81 -6.62 -27.65
C TRP A 419 32.80 -6.19 -26.56
N ILE A 420 31.94 -5.19 -26.88
CA ILE A 420 30.88 -4.72 -25.97
C ILE A 420 29.92 -5.83 -25.61
N LYS A 421 29.47 -6.60 -26.59
CA LYS A 421 28.60 -7.76 -26.39
C LYS A 421 29.27 -8.77 -25.46
N ASP A 422 30.48 -9.20 -25.74
CA ASP A 422 31.18 -10.22 -24.95
C ASP A 422 31.51 -9.75 -23.53
N ARG A 423 31.72 -8.43 -23.34
CA ARG A 423 31.97 -7.82 -22.03
C ARG A 423 30.73 -7.80 -21.13
N TYR A 424 29.53 -7.54 -21.66
CA TYR A 424 28.36 -7.21 -20.88
C TYR A 424 27.22 -8.24 -21.00
N TRP A 425 27.18 -9.00 -22.10
CA TRP A 425 26.16 -10.03 -22.33
C TRP A 425 26.80 -11.41 -22.39
N HIS A 426 26.25 -12.32 -21.59
CA HIS A 426 26.79 -13.66 -21.46
C HIS A 426 25.75 -14.71 -21.83
N ASN A 427 26.20 -15.90 -22.24
CA ASN A 427 25.33 -17.04 -22.43
C ASN A 427 24.94 -17.62 -21.07
N ILE A 428 23.67 -17.52 -20.71
CA ILE A 428 23.12 -18.04 -19.46
C ILE A 428 21.86 -18.83 -19.78
N ARG A 429 21.88 -20.12 -19.47
CA ARG A 429 20.76 -21.04 -19.72
C ARG A 429 20.30 -21.01 -21.18
N GLY A 430 21.24 -21.05 -22.13
CA GLY A 430 20.98 -21.05 -23.56
C GLY A 430 20.67 -19.68 -24.19
N ASN A 431 20.59 -18.61 -23.42
CA ASN A 431 20.39 -17.25 -23.91
C ASN A 431 21.70 -16.47 -23.92
N SER A 432 22.28 -16.27 -25.11
CA SER A 432 23.57 -15.58 -25.32
C SER A 432 23.49 -14.05 -25.13
N TRP A 433 22.29 -13.48 -25.03
CA TRP A 433 22.06 -12.05 -24.86
C TRP A 433 21.51 -11.73 -23.46
N THR A 434 22.11 -12.33 -22.42
CA THR A 434 21.74 -12.03 -21.05
C THR A 434 22.70 -11.00 -20.45
N PHE A 435 22.19 -9.79 -20.14
CA PHE A 435 22.97 -8.76 -19.47
C PHE A 435 23.24 -9.20 -18.02
N ALA A 436 24.51 -9.51 -17.70
CA ALA A 436 24.88 -10.13 -16.43
C ALA A 436 26.28 -9.74 -15.98
N ALA A 437 26.45 -9.60 -14.67
CA ALA A 437 27.73 -9.31 -14.04
C ALA A 437 28.16 -10.46 -13.12
N LYS A 438 29.42 -10.88 -13.23
CA LYS A 438 30.06 -11.74 -12.24
C LYS A 438 30.58 -10.88 -11.10
N PHE A 439 30.43 -11.33 -9.86
CA PHE A 439 30.92 -10.65 -8.68
C PHE A 439 31.32 -11.66 -7.61
N LYS A 440 32.24 -11.28 -6.74
CA LYS A 440 32.62 -12.10 -5.59
C LYS A 440 31.73 -11.74 -4.40
N LYS A 441 31.14 -12.75 -3.77
CA LYS A 441 30.43 -12.61 -2.50
C LYS A 441 31.43 -12.31 -1.36
N SER A 442 30.90 -11.86 -0.22
CA SER A 442 31.71 -11.62 1.00
C SER A 442 32.48 -12.86 1.49
N ASN A 443 32.05 -14.06 1.11
CA ASN A 443 32.73 -15.33 1.40
C ASN A 443 33.71 -15.78 0.30
N GLY A 444 34.14 -14.89 -0.58
CA GLY A 444 35.07 -15.17 -1.67
C GLY A 444 34.52 -15.96 -2.85
N LYS A 445 33.34 -16.56 -2.74
CA LYS A 445 32.72 -17.32 -3.85
C LYS A 445 32.23 -16.40 -4.96
N GLU A 446 32.49 -16.80 -6.20
CA GLU A 446 31.94 -16.12 -7.36
C GLU A 446 30.43 -16.36 -7.44
N ASP A 447 29.69 -15.30 -7.77
CA ASP A 447 28.25 -15.35 -8.07
C ASP A 447 27.97 -14.49 -9.30
N GLN A 448 26.81 -14.71 -9.89
CA GLN A 448 26.41 -14.02 -11.09
C GLN A 448 25.04 -13.34 -10.90
N LEU A 449 24.99 -12.06 -11.18
CA LEU A 449 23.76 -11.28 -11.12
C LEU A 449 23.28 -10.99 -12.55
N THR A 450 22.05 -11.39 -12.84
CA THR A 450 21.40 -11.20 -14.15
C THR A 450 20.35 -10.10 -14.09
N LEU A 451 20.20 -9.37 -15.19
CA LEU A 451 19.06 -8.49 -15.40
C LEU A 451 17.80 -9.32 -15.59
N LEU A 452 16.73 -8.93 -14.89
CA LEU A 452 15.41 -9.52 -15.07
C LEU A 452 14.83 -9.09 -16.42
N LYS A 453 14.21 -10.02 -17.13
CA LYS A 453 13.38 -9.77 -18.32
C LYS A 453 11.91 -9.87 -17.90
N LEU A 454 11.11 -8.89 -18.25
CA LEU A 454 9.69 -8.85 -17.88
C LEU A 454 8.94 -10.09 -18.41
N ALA A 455 9.08 -10.38 -19.70
CA ALA A 455 8.35 -11.45 -20.35
C ALA A 455 8.61 -12.84 -19.76
N SER A 456 9.85 -13.13 -19.34
CA SER A 456 10.21 -14.44 -18.78
C SER A 456 10.14 -14.52 -17.26
N SER A 457 10.35 -13.39 -16.57
CA SER A 457 10.36 -13.35 -15.09
C SER A 457 8.98 -13.15 -14.48
N PHE A 458 8.00 -12.64 -15.26
CA PHE A 458 6.64 -12.34 -14.80
C PHE A 458 5.62 -12.98 -15.75
N PRO A 459 5.47 -14.32 -15.75
CA PRO A 459 4.41 -14.98 -16.50
C PRO A 459 3.04 -14.51 -15.99
N PHE A 460 2.02 -14.66 -16.81
CA PHE A 460 0.64 -14.38 -16.40
C PHE A 460 0.31 -15.13 -15.09
N LEU A 461 -0.20 -14.42 -14.14
CA LEU A 461 -0.63 -14.95 -12.85
C LEU A 461 -2.11 -14.60 -12.63
N GLN A 462 -2.96 -15.62 -12.58
CA GLN A 462 -4.36 -15.43 -12.29
C GLN A 462 -4.54 -14.76 -10.91
N TYR A 463 -5.30 -13.66 -10.90
CA TYR A 463 -5.56 -12.91 -9.67
C TYR A 463 -6.83 -13.42 -8.99
N THR A 464 -6.74 -13.70 -7.70
CA THR A 464 -7.91 -14.01 -6.88
C THR A 464 -8.39 -12.73 -6.18
N GLN A 465 -9.49 -12.17 -6.69
CA GLN A 465 -10.10 -10.97 -6.14
C GLN A 465 -10.63 -11.20 -4.72
N ILE A 466 -10.58 -10.15 -3.88
CA ILE A 466 -11.25 -10.17 -2.57
C ILE A 466 -12.76 -10.13 -2.73
N LYS A 467 -13.49 -10.88 -1.91
CA LYS A 467 -14.95 -10.75 -1.84
C LYS A 467 -15.31 -9.43 -1.17
N GLY A 468 -16.27 -8.69 -1.75
CA GLY A 468 -16.60 -7.33 -1.35
C GLY A 468 -17.12 -7.20 0.08
N ASP A 469 -17.84 -8.22 0.56
CA ASP A 469 -18.47 -8.32 1.87
C ASP A 469 -17.52 -8.77 3.00
N MET A 470 -16.30 -9.19 2.67
CA MET A 470 -15.34 -9.66 3.67
C MET A 470 -14.69 -8.50 4.43
N ASN A 471 -14.87 -8.50 5.76
CA ASN A 471 -14.30 -7.51 6.67
C ASN A 471 -13.11 -8.10 7.46
N PRO A 472 -11.88 -7.54 7.35
CA PRO A 472 -10.71 -8.09 8.02
C PRO A 472 -10.72 -7.97 9.56
N PHE A 473 -11.61 -7.15 10.11
CA PHE A 473 -11.81 -7.01 11.55
C PHE A 473 -12.89 -7.95 12.11
N ASP A 474 -13.68 -8.57 11.24
CA ASP A 474 -14.72 -9.49 11.63
C ASP A 474 -14.15 -10.86 12.00
N ALA A 475 -14.58 -11.40 13.13
CA ALA A 475 -14.20 -12.73 13.59
C ALA A 475 -14.65 -13.82 12.60
N ASP A 476 -15.84 -13.69 12.03
CA ASP A 476 -16.43 -14.66 11.12
C ASP A 476 -15.69 -14.75 9.78
N CYS A 477 -15.06 -13.65 9.36
CA CYS A 477 -14.24 -13.60 8.14
C CYS A 477 -12.82 -14.14 8.30
N ARG A 478 -12.41 -14.54 9.51
CA ARG A 478 -11.03 -14.94 9.83
C ARG A 478 -10.54 -16.12 9.00
N LEU A 479 -11.40 -17.14 8.82
CA LEU A 479 -11.04 -18.32 8.02
C LEU A 479 -10.80 -17.96 6.55
N TYR A 480 -11.64 -17.08 5.99
CA TYR A 480 -11.45 -16.58 4.63
C TYR A 480 -10.10 -15.88 4.45
N PHE A 481 -9.75 -14.93 5.33
CA PHE A 481 -8.48 -14.22 5.23
C PHE A 481 -7.28 -15.13 5.47
N ASN A 482 -7.38 -16.11 6.35
CA ASN A 482 -6.34 -17.12 6.55
C ASN A 482 -6.10 -17.95 5.28
N LYS A 483 -7.15 -18.45 4.62
CA LYS A 483 -7.04 -19.19 3.35
C LYS A 483 -6.44 -18.31 2.26
N ARG A 484 -6.89 -17.06 2.14
CA ARG A 484 -6.38 -16.09 1.16
C ARG A 484 -4.90 -15.78 1.39
N MET A 485 -4.47 -15.60 2.65
CA MET A 485 -3.06 -15.36 3.00
C MET A 485 -2.18 -16.56 2.67
N LYS A 486 -2.63 -17.80 2.97
CA LYS A 486 -1.92 -19.03 2.60
C LYS A 486 -1.73 -19.14 1.08
N SER A 487 -2.77 -18.88 0.30
CA SER A 487 -2.69 -18.91 -1.16
C SER A 487 -1.69 -17.87 -1.70
N LYS A 488 -1.76 -16.64 -1.22
CA LYS A 488 -0.79 -15.58 -1.58
C LYS A 488 0.64 -15.98 -1.20
N MET A 489 0.82 -16.55 0.01
CA MET A 489 2.13 -16.94 0.50
C MET A 489 2.70 -18.12 -0.28
N LEU A 490 1.88 -19.10 -0.66
CA LEU A 490 2.30 -20.23 -1.50
C LEU A 490 2.90 -19.75 -2.83
N VAL A 491 2.28 -18.75 -3.47
CA VAL A 491 2.81 -18.12 -4.69
C VAL A 491 4.16 -17.46 -4.40
N THR A 492 4.28 -16.72 -3.30
CA THR A 492 5.53 -16.07 -2.87
C THR A 492 6.64 -17.09 -2.62
N LEU A 493 6.29 -18.24 -2.06
CA LEU A 493 7.18 -19.37 -1.81
C LEU A 493 7.39 -20.28 -3.04
N LYS A 494 7.06 -19.79 -4.24
CA LYS A 494 7.25 -20.47 -5.53
C LYS A 494 6.56 -21.85 -5.58
N GLY A 495 5.38 -21.98 -5.02
CA GLY A 495 4.59 -23.21 -4.99
C GLY A 495 5.09 -24.30 -4.03
N ARG A 496 6.13 -24.05 -3.22
CA ARG A 496 6.75 -25.03 -2.33
C ARG A 496 5.92 -25.24 -1.05
N LYS A 497 5.14 -26.30 -0.99
CA LYS A 497 4.29 -26.64 0.17
C LYS A 497 5.08 -26.84 1.46
N SER A 498 6.31 -27.41 1.38
CA SER A 498 7.22 -27.56 2.53
C SER A 498 7.61 -26.23 3.17
N LEU A 499 7.85 -25.19 2.37
CA LEU A 499 8.15 -23.86 2.88
C LEU A 499 6.91 -23.18 3.46
N LEU A 500 5.72 -23.46 2.90
CA LEU A 500 4.45 -22.97 3.46
C LEU A 500 4.20 -23.60 4.84
N TYR A 501 4.44 -24.90 4.98
CA TYR A 501 4.35 -25.57 6.28
C TYR A 501 5.33 -24.97 7.30
N LEU A 502 6.57 -24.75 6.89
CA LEU A 502 7.59 -24.13 7.74
C LEU A 502 7.19 -22.72 8.20
N TRP A 503 6.67 -21.91 7.28
CA TRP A 503 6.14 -20.58 7.57
C TRP A 503 4.99 -20.61 8.60
N GLU A 504 4.08 -21.59 8.50
CA GLU A 504 3.00 -21.78 9.47
C GLU A 504 3.52 -22.24 10.82
N LYS A 505 4.44 -23.22 10.85
CA LYS A 505 5.06 -23.74 12.06
C LYS A 505 5.78 -22.64 12.86
N GLN A 506 6.41 -21.68 12.17
CA GLN A 506 7.07 -20.51 12.78
C GLN A 506 6.10 -19.39 13.20
N GLY A 507 4.78 -19.63 13.23
CA GLY A 507 3.79 -18.60 13.55
C GLY A 507 3.78 -17.45 12.54
N ARG A 508 4.22 -17.68 11.30
CA ARG A 508 4.28 -16.71 10.19
C ARG A 508 5.26 -15.56 10.43
N LYS A 509 6.17 -15.70 11.37
CA LYS A 509 7.16 -14.69 11.77
C LYS A 509 8.59 -15.16 11.47
N CYS A 510 9.46 -14.20 11.24
CA CYS A 510 10.90 -14.44 11.15
C CYS A 510 11.45 -14.70 12.55
N PRO A 511 12.12 -15.86 12.80
CA PRO A 511 12.65 -16.17 14.13
C PRO A 511 13.75 -15.22 14.60
N ILE A 512 14.39 -14.48 13.69
CA ILE A 512 15.51 -13.59 14.01
C ILE A 512 15.01 -12.22 14.50
N CYS A 513 14.05 -11.62 13.81
CA CYS A 513 13.57 -10.26 14.13
C CYS A 513 12.15 -10.22 14.71
N GLY A 514 11.46 -11.37 14.81
CA GLY A 514 10.08 -11.45 15.30
C GLY A 514 9.00 -10.84 14.38
N GLU A 515 9.40 -10.17 13.30
CA GLU A 515 8.46 -9.52 12.38
C GLU A 515 7.80 -10.52 11.42
N PRO A 516 6.58 -10.26 10.94
CA PRO A 516 5.88 -11.14 10.01
C PRO A 516 6.66 -11.34 8.71
N ILE A 517 6.70 -12.57 8.22
CA ILE A 517 7.16 -12.89 6.86
C ILE A 517 5.92 -12.80 5.96
N ASP A 518 5.85 -11.75 5.17
CA ASP A 518 4.75 -11.44 4.26
C ASP A 518 5.14 -11.58 2.77
N THR A 519 4.22 -11.21 1.89
CA THR A 519 4.43 -11.26 0.43
C THR A 519 5.30 -10.12 -0.12
N HIS A 520 5.69 -9.15 0.70
CA HIS A 520 6.38 -7.93 0.28
C HIS A 520 7.88 -7.96 0.55
N LYS A 521 8.31 -8.67 1.59
CA LYS A 521 9.72 -8.80 1.96
C LYS A 521 10.35 -10.03 1.31
N ALA A 522 11.58 -9.89 0.83
CA ALA A 522 12.37 -11.01 0.36
C ALA A 522 12.69 -11.96 1.52
N TRP A 523 12.64 -13.26 1.24
CA TRP A 523 12.87 -14.31 2.21
C TRP A 523 14.01 -15.23 1.77
N ASN A 524 14.57 -15.96 2.74
CA ASN A 524 15.58 -16.97 2.52
C ASN A 524 15.36 -18.17 3.46
N VAL A 525 15.94 -19.32 3.12
CA VAL A 525 15.95 -20.51 3.99
C VAL A 525 17.30 -20.57 4.68
N MET A 526 17.29 -20.56 6.01
CA MET A 526 18.48 -20.64 6.84
C MET A 526 18.57 -22.03 7.48
N PRO A 527 19.57 -22.85 7.11
CA PRO A 527 19.83 -24.09 7.83
C PRO A 527 20.33 -23.76 9.24
N THR A 528 19.85 -24.48 10.23
CA THR A 528 20.22 -24.35 11.64
C THR A 528 20.19 -25.72 12.32
N VAL A 529 20.72 -25.80 13.53
CA VAL A 529 20.62 -26.97 14.39
C VAL A 529 19.78 -26.57 15.60
N GLN A 530 18.69 -27.28 15.87
CA GLN A 530 17.86 -27.15 17.06
C GLN A 530 17.77 -28.54 17.73
N ASP A 531 18.06 -28.61 19.01
CA ASP A 531 18.04 -29.85 19.81
C ASP A 531 18.86 -30.99 19.15
N GLY A 532 20.05 -30.67 18.63
CA GLY A 532 20.92 -31.61 17.94
C GLY A 532 20.46 -32.03 16.53
N ARG A 533 19.30 -31.58 16.04
CA ARG A 533 18.76 -31.96 14.73
C ARG A 533 18.91 -30.82 13.72
N LYS A 534 19.37 -31.14 12.51
CA LYS A 534 19.41 -30.21 11.39
C LYS A 534 17.98 -29.81 10.98
N CYS A 535 17.66 -28.54 11.01
CA CYS A 535 16.38 -28.00 10.56
C CYS A 535 16.58 -26.76 9.72
N ASN A 536 15.52 -26.34 9.04
CA ASN A 536 15.50 -25.13 8.23
C ASN A 536 14.57 -24.10 8.85
N LEU A 537 14.98 -22.84 8.81
CA LEU A 537 14.15 -21.70 9.19
C LEU A 537 13.88 -20.81 7.98
N LEU A 538 12.64 -20.32 7.84
CA LEU A 538 12.30 -19.29 6.90
C LEU A 538 12.54 -17.93 7.55
N VAL A 539 13.37 -17.09 6.95
CA VAL A 539 13.81 -15.81 7.51
C VAL A 539 13.75 -14.72 6.44
N HIS A 540 13.71 -13.45 6.84
CA HIS A 540 13.90 -12.37 5.88
C HIS A 540 15.30 -12.42 5.27
N ASP A 541 15.45 -12.05 4.01
CA ASP A 541 16.75 -12.04 3.33
C ASP A 541 17.77 -11.12 4.02
N GLU A 542 17.31 -9.99 4.56
CA GLU A 542 18.14 -9.09 5.36
C GLU A 542 18.62 -9.73 6.67
N CYS A 543 17.72 -10.40 7.39
CA CYS A 543 18.06 -11.12 8.61
C CYS A 543 19.03 -12.27 8.35
N PHE A 544 18.85 -12.99 7.24
CA PHE A 544 19.78 -14.03 6.79
C PHE A 544 21.19 -13.48 6.54
N LYS A 545 21.31 -12.31 5.87
CA LYS A 545 22.59 -11.66 5.61
C LYS A 545 23.27 -11.17 6.89
N LEU A 546 22.50 -10.60 7.82
CA LEU A 546 23.01 -10.13 9.12
C LEU A 546 23.50 -11.29 10.00
N SER A 547 22.75 -12.38 10.06
CA SER A 547 23.11 -13.58 10.81
C SER A 547 24.44 -14.17 10.29
N ARG A 548 24.60 -14.29 8.97
CA ARG A 548 25.86 -14.75 8.37
C ARG A 548 27.05 -13.83 8.65
N LYS A 549 26.84 -12.52 8.71
CA LYS A 549 27.92 -11.58 9.07
C LYS A 549 28.36 -11.75 10.53
N LYS A 550 27.43 -12.05 11.44
CA LYS A 550 27.74 -12.30 12.86
C LYS A 550 28.50 -13.62 13.04
N GLN A 551 28.07 -14.70 12.39
CA GLN A 551 28.78 -15.99 12.41
C GLN A 551 30.20 -15.86 11.87
N TRP A 552 30.40 -15.15 10.76
CA TRP A 552 31.74 -14.95 10.19
C TRP A 552 32.66 -14.14 11.11
N LYS A 553 32.15 -13.15 11.86
CA LYS A 553 32.93 -12.41 12.86
C LYS A 553 33.31 -13.23 14.08
N GLN A 554 32.51 -14.26 14.41
CA GLN A 554 32.82 -15.21 15.52
C GLN A 554 33.78 -16.34 15.09
N GLU A 555 33.87 -16.65 13.79
CA GLU A 555 34.78 -17.67 13.25
C GLU A 555 36.16 -17.10 12.87
N VAL A 556 36.33 -15.78 12.77
CA VAL A 556 37.56 -15.10 12.32
C VAL A 556 38.17 -14.20 13.41
N GLY A 557 37.48 -13.98 14.53
CA GLY A 557 37.99 -13.31 15.73
C GLY A 557 38.11 -14.31 16.90
#